data_febb3527bbbb40d86efd721b068d3de2
#
_entry.id   febb3527bbbb40d86efd721b068d3de2
#
_cell.length_a   1.000
_cell.length_b   1.000
_cell.length_c   1.000
_cell.angle_alpha   90.00
_cell.angle_beta   90.00
_cell.angle_gamma   90.00
#
_symmetry.space_group_name_H-M   'P 1'
#
loop_
_entity.id
_entity.type
_entity.pdbx_description
1 polymer ?
#
loop_
_entity_poly.entity_id
_entity_poly.type
_entity_poly.pdbx_seq_one_letter_code
_entity_poly.pdbx_strand_id
1 'polypeptide(L)'
;MSDRLGKRQLLDIVLQAVDQSGWRALTLNAQHPFRLRVHSAEERGFDVLVYIWNCTHGGGAARAANEYRIQLTGVVPSADPSISTLLLGWHAGYGVFVAFDITKHSGQASASPSIQVTEETLSQAHASAFARYQRQTGEIAIAFRPEFFVEYALSAKTLHQGGAAARDLGLLNDLDSVTDARLESISNTARQLVVSQITRKYRAYDFRSRVLGAYGHHCAFCGVQLNLVDAAHIIPVADDSSTDETANGIALCKLHHAAFDRNLLSVDEDYKIEISGSESEKLRAEGRLDGISAFRKNLKTAILLPHDRRDYPARTYIAKARQVRKWMG
;
A
#
# COMPACT_ATOMS: atom_id res chain seq x y z
N MET A 1 22.29 10.30 16.20
CA MET A 1 22.10 8.89 16.65
C MET A 1 20.61 8.62 16.55
N SER A 2 20.17 7.72 15.68
CA SER A 2 18.76 7.30 15.66
C SER A 2 18.50 6.52 16.94
N ASP A 3 17.58 6.98 17.79
CA ASP A 3 17.22 6.30 19.02
C ASP A 3 16.68 4.91 18.68
N ARG A 4 17.27 3.89 19.31
CA ARG A 4 16.78 2.51 19.14
C ARG A 4 15.41 2.38 19.77
N LEU A 5 14.45 1.92 19.00
CA LEU A 5 13.09 1.68 19.45
C LEU A 5 13.01 0.46 20.38
N GLY A 6 12.24 0.57 21.44
CA GLY A 6 11.91 -0.55 22.31
C GLY A 6 10.95 -1.55 21.63
N LYS A 7 10.85 -2.76 22.20
CA LYS A 7 9.99 -3.82 21.60
C LYS A 7 8.52 -3.42 21.47
N ARG A 8 7.99 -2.63 22.43
CA ARG A 8 6.61 -2.12 22.33
C ARG A 8 6.43 -1.16 21.15
N GLN A 9 7.37 -0.25 20.94
CA GLN A 9 7.32 0.67 19.81
C GLN A 9 7.45 -0.06 18.46
N LEU A 10 8.26 -1.13 18.40
CA LEU A 10 8.34 -1.98 17.21
C LEU A 10 7.04 -2.75 16.96
N LEU A 11 6.34 -3.20 18.02
CA LEU A 11 4.99 -3.76 17.88
C LEU A 11 4.00 -2.73 17.33
N ASP A 12 4.02 -1.51 17.88
CA ASP A 12 3.13 -0.43 17.40
C ASP A 12 3.36 -0.13 15.91
N ILE A 13 4.62 -0.15 15.43
CA ILE A 13 4.95 -0.01 14.00
C ILE A 13 4.36 -1.15 13.18
N VAL A 14 4.46 -2.40 13.65
CA VAL A 14 3.86 -3.54 12.94
C VAL A 14 2.34 -3.40 12.87
N LEU A 15 1.67 -3.02 13.97
CA LEU A 15 0.23 -2.80 13.99
C LEU A 15 -0.20 -1.68 13.03
N GLN A 16 0.55 -0.57 13.01
CA GLN A 16 0.32 0.52 12.06
C GLN A 16 0.52 0.07 10.60
N ALA A 17 1.52 -0.76 10.34
CA ALA A 17 1.78 -1.29 9.00
C ALA A 17 0.64 -2.20 8.51
N VAL A 18 0.07 -3.03 9.39
CA VAL A 18 -1.12 -3.83 9.08
C VAL A 18 -2.30 -2.92 8.74
N ASP A 19 -2.50 -1.84 9.53
CA ASP A 19 -3.57 -0.86 9.26
C ASP A 19 -3.36 -0.12 7.93
N GLN A 20 -2.14 0.31 7.63
CA GLN A 20 -1.77 0.94 6.36
C GLN A 20 -1.92 -0.02 5.17
N SER A 21 -1.77 -1.32 5.40
CA SER A 21 -2.06 -2.35 4.39
C SER A 21 -3.57 -2.51 4.10
N GLY A 22 -4.43 -1.83 4.83
CA GLY A 22 -5.90 -1.95 4.71
C GLY A 22 -6.49 -3.10 5.52
N TRP A 23 -5.70 -3.70 6.42
CA TRP A 23 -6.09 -4.82 7.29
C TRP A 23 -6.16 -4.39 8.74
N ARG A 24 -6.62 -5.28 9.61
CA ARG A 24 -6.65 -5.11 11.07
C ARG A 24 -5.87 -6.22 11.74
N ALA A 25 -5.29 -5.93 12.90
CA ALA A 25 -4.59 -6.92 13.68
C ALA A 25 -5.14 -7.03 15.10
N LEU A 26 -5.34 -8.26 15.56
CA LEU A 26 -5.55 -8.59 16.96
C LEU A 26 -4.24 -9.13 17.53
N THR A 27 -3.71 -8.51 18.58
CA THR A 27 -2.51 -8.98 19.27
C THR A 27 -2.87 -10.18 20.15
N LEU A 28 -2.37 -11.36 19.78
CA LEU A 28 -2.53 -12.61 20.54
C LEU A 28 -1.44 -12.75 21.60
N ASN A 29 -0.22 -12.30 21.30
CA ASN A 29 0.90 -12.21 22.23
C ASN A 29 1.72 -10.94 21.96
N ALA A 30 1.83 -10.07 22.95
CA ALA A 30 2.61 -8.83 22.90
C ALA A 30 4.06 -8.98 23.34
N GLN A 31 4.50 -10.18 23.76
CA GLN A 31 5.90 -10.49 24.02
C GLN A 31 6.60 -10.90 22.73
N HIS A 32 7.83 -10.42 22.52
CA HIS A 32 8.63 -10.75 21.35
C HIS A 32 9.13 -12.21 21.39
N PRO A 33 8.89 -13.01 20.33
CA PRO A 33 8.23 -12.68 19.07
C PRO A 33 6.73 -12.42 19.23
N PHE A 34 6.21 -11.44 18.49
CA PHE A 34 4.82 -11.02 18.54
C PHE A 34 3.93 -12.00 17.75
N ARG A 35 2.82 -12.44 18.35
CA ARG A 35 1.82 -13.23 17.62
C ARG A 35 0.58 -12.38 17.37
N LEU A 36 0.21 -12.25 16.10
CA LEU A 36 -0.91 -11.43 15.66
C LEU A 36 -1.87 -12.28 14.84
N ARG A 37 -3.18 -12.00 14.97
CA ARG A 37 -4.21 -12.41 14.03
C ARG A 37 -4.49 -11.23 13.11
N VAL A 38 -4.16 -11.37 11.84
CA VAL A 38 -4.40 -10.37 10.79
C VAL A 38 -5.68 -10.73 10.06
N HIS A 39 -6.59 -9.76 9.85
CA HIS A 39 -7.88 -9.98 9.21
C HIS A 39 -8.35 -8.74 8.46
N SER A 40 -9.19 -8.95 7.45
CA SER A 40 -9.94 -7.90 6.76
C SER A 40 -11.44 -8.23 6.77
N ALA A 41 -12.27 -7.31 6.27
CA ALA A 41 -13.70 -7.57 6.11
C ALA A 41 -13.99 -8.51 4.92
N GLU A 42 -13.09 -8.56 3.95
CA GLU A 42 -13.30 -9.21 2.66
C GLU A 42 -12.57 -10.56 2.56
N GLU A 43 -11.48 -10.73 3.32
CA GLU A 43 -10.61 -11.90 3.21
C GLU A 43 -10.48 -12.68 4.51
N ARG A 44 -10.24 -13.98 4.37
CA ARG A 44 -10.01 -14.85 5.52
C ARG A 44 -8.73 -14.45 6.25
N GLY A 45 -8.86 -14.17 7.56
CA GLY A 45 -7.73 -13.82 8.40
C GLY A 45 -6.72 -14.97 8.59
N PHE A 46 -5.47 -14.58 8.90
CA PHE A 46 -4.36 -15.51 9.15
C PHE A 46 -3.56 -15.09 10.37
N ASP A 47 -2.86 -16.06 10.97
CA ASP A 47 -1.94 -15.82 12.08
C ASP A 47 -0.54 -15.54 11.54
N VAL A 48 0.18 -14.62 12.21
CA VAL A 48 1.57 -14.32 11.92
C VAL A 48 2.40 -14.24 13.19
N LEU A 49 3.61 -14.81 13.15
CA LEU A 49 4.61 -14.70 14.20
C LEU A 49 5.71 -13.75 13.72
N VAL A 50 5.94 -12.66 14.44
CA VAL A 50 6.82 -11.57 14.00
C VAL A 50 8.02 -11.45 14.93
N TYR A 51 9.20 -11.80 14.41
CA TYR A 51 10.49 -11.45 14.98
C TYR A 51 10.94 -10.12 14.39
N ILE A 52 11.19 -9.11 15.21
CA ILE A 52 11.59 -7.79 14.72
C ILE A 52 12.63 -7.12 15.62
N TRP A 53 13.64 -6.49 14.98
CA TRP A 53 14.67 -5.69 15.62
C TRP A 53 14.85 -4.36 14.90
N ASN A 54 15.57 -3.42 15.53
CA ASN A 54 16.01 -2.23 14.83
C ASN A 54 17.03 -2.61 13.75
N CYS A 55 16.86 -2.10 12.55
CA CYS A 55 17.86 -2.12 11.50
C CYS A 55 18.70 -0.85 11.63
N THR A 56 19.97 -1.02 11.99
CA THR A 56 20.88 0.10 12.30
C THR A 56 22.18 -0.04 11.55
N HIS A 57 22.89 1.07 11.37
CA HIS A 57 24.20 1.07 10.76
C HIS A 57 25.16 0.07 11.47
N GLY A 58 25.95 -0.63 10.66
CA GLY A 58 26.80 -1.72 11.13
C GLY A 58 27.83 -1.36 12.19
N GLY A 59 28.34 -0.14 12.17
CA GLY A 59 29.38 0.37 13.09
C GLY A 59 30.72 -0.37 13.02
N GLY A 60 31.82 0.34 13.32
CA GLY A 60 33.19 -0.20 13.33
C GLY A 60 33.95 0.01 12.02
N ALA A 61 35.27 0.30 12.14
CA ALA A 61 36.16 0.66 11.02
C ALA A 61 36.37 -0.45 9.98
N ALA A 62 36.04 -1.70 10.32
CA ALA A 62 36.20 -2.86 9.43
C ALA A 62 34.97 -3.12 8.51
N ARG A 63 33.95 -2.26 8.54
CA ARG A 63 32.68 -2.47 7.81
C ARG A 63 32.47 -1.42 6.75
N ALA A 64 31.75 -1.80 5.69
CA ALA A 64 31.37 -0.85 4.65
C ALA A 64 30.46 0.25 5.23
N ALA A 65 30.69 1.50 4.80
CA ALA A 65 29.94 2.66 5.28
C ALA A 65 28.44 2.59 4.96
N ASN A 66 28.05 1.79 3.96
CA ASN A 66 26.67 1.58 3.53
C ASN A 66 26.03 0.29 4.10
N GLU A 67 26.67 -0.35 5.11
CA GLU A 67 26.16 -1.58 5.72
C GLU A 67 25.21 -1.28 6.88
N TYR A 68 23.99 -1.75 6.77
CA TYR A 68 22.99 -1.79 7.82
C TYR A 68 22.71 -3.22 8.25
N ARG A 69 22.25 -3.42 9.48
CA ARG A 69 22.01 -4.77 10.01
C ARG A 69 20.92 -4.80 11.05
N ILE A 70 20.31 -5.97 11.19
CA ILE A 70 19.62 -6.41 12.40
C ILE A 70 20.56 -7.26 13.25
N GLN A 71 20.43 -7.17 14.55
CA GLN A 71 21.19 -7.99 15.49
C GLN A 71 20.20 -8.86 16.28
N LEU A 72 20.28 -10.17 16.09
CA LEU A 72 19.35 -11.11 16.71
C LEU A 72 19.75 -11.31 18.18
N THR A 73 19.17 -10.50 19.07
CA THR A 73 19.44 -10.52 20.50
C THR A 73 18.20 -10.94 21.29
N GLY A 74 18.42 -11.63 22.40
CA GLY A 74 17.38 -11.99 23.38
C GLY A 74 16.53 -13.22 23.03
N VAL A 75 16.40 -13.57 21.75
CA VAL A 75 15.60 -14.72 21.32
C VAL A 75 16.24 -15.32 20.06
N VAL A 76 16.33 -16.64 20.00
CA VAL A 76 16.74 -17.36 18.78
C VAL A 76 15.52 -17.51 17.88
N PRO A 77 15.56 -17.01 16.63
CA PRO A 77 14.44 -17.18 15.72
C PRO A 77 14.15 -18.68 15.43
N SER A 78 12.88 -19.03 15.39
CA SER A 78 12.43 -20.38 15.07
C SER A 78 11.22 -20.30 14.14
N ALA A 79 11.30 -20.97 12.99
CA ALA A 79 10.18 -21.07 12.09
C ALA A 79 9.09 -21.99 12.68
N ASP A 80 7.85 -21.51 12.65
CA ASP A 80 6.68 -22.32 12.99
C ASP A 80 6.00 -22.75 11.68
N PRO A 81 5.97 -24.04 11.35
CA PRO A 81 5.39 -24.51 10.09
C PRO A 81 3.86 -24.31 9.99
N SER A 82 3.19 -24.07 11.12
CA SER A 82 1.72 -23.91 11.18
C SER A 82 1.26 -22.45 10.93
N ILE A 83 2.18 -21.47 11.06
CA ILE A 83 1.86 -20.05 10.89
C ILE A 83 2.95 -19.34 10.09
N SER A 84 2.57 -18.24 9.43
CA SER A 84 3.56 -17.40 8.74
C SER A 84 4.51 -16.80 9.77
N THR A 85 5.81 -17.12 9.68
CA THR A 85 6.85 -16.60 10.58
C THR A 85 7.73 -15.60 9.83
N LEU A 86 7.81 -14.37 10.32
CA LEU A 86 8.52 -13.27 9.70
C LEU A 86 9.76 -12.90 10.52
N LEU A 87 10.89 -12.70 9.84
CA LEU A 87 12.14 -12.21 10.39
C LEU A 87 12.43 -10.82 9.84
N LEU A 88 12.24 -9.79 10.67
CA LEU A 88 12.19 -8.40 10.22
C LEU A 88 13.20 -7.50 10.95
N GLY A 89 13.61 -6.46 10.25
CA GLY A 89 14.22 -5.26 10.80
C GLY A 89 13.38 -4.04 10.49
N TRP A 90 13.41 -3.04 11.36
CA TRP A 90 12.83 -1.72 11.12
C TRP A 90 13.93 -0.66 11.00
N HIS A 91 13.96 0.05 9.88
CA HIS A 91 14.86 1.19 9.67
C HIS A 91 14.10 2.50 9.79
N ALA A 92 14.30 3.21 10.92
CA ALA A 92 13.51 4.41 11.23
C ALA A 92 13.79 5.58 10.26
N GLY A 93 15.04 5.72 9.78
CA GLY A 93 15.43 6.85 8.91
C GLY A 93 14.76 6.82 7.54
N TYR A 94 14.61 5.65 6.95
CA TYR A 94 13.90 5.45 5.68
C TYR A 94 12.43 5.05 5.86
N GLY A 95 12.00 4.71 7.08
CA GLY A 95 10.62 4.28 7.34
C GLY A 95 10.25 2.99 6.62
N VAL A 96 11.17 2.02 6.54
CA VAL A 96 10.98 0.76 5.82
C VAL A 96 11.27 -0.45 6.69
N PHE A 97 10.58 -1.55 6.43
CA PHE A 97 10.96 -2.87 6.90
C PHE A 97 12.07 -3.45 6.04
N VAL A 98 12.92 -4.28 6.64
CA VAL A 98 13.78 -5.21 5.94
C VAL A 98 13.49 -6.62 6.42
N ALA A 99 13.38 -7.56 5.50
CA ALA A 99 12.96 -8.92 5.76
C ALA A 99 13.99 -9.93 5.26
N PHE A 100 14.11 -11.03 5.99
CA PHE A 100 15.03 -12.10 5.71
C PHE A 100 14.34 -13.46 5.75
N ASP A 101 14.92 -14.45 5.07
CA ASP A 101 14.37 -15.80 5.03
C ASP A 101 14.55 -16.47 6.41
N ILE A 102 13.48 -16.60 7.15
CA ILE A 102 13.46 -17.22 8.48
C ILE A 102 14.06 -18.64 8.45
N THR A 103 13.91 -19.40 7.36
CA THR A 103 14.39 -20.78 7.27
C THR A 103 15.92 -20.87 7.31
N LYS A 104 16.61 -19.81 6.89
CA LYS A 104 18.08 -19.72 6.91
C LYS A 104 18.64 -19.30 8.26
N HIS A 105 17.81 -18.81 9.16
CA HIS A 105 18.19 -18.28 10.47
C HIS A 105 17.53 -18.99 11.64
N SER A 106 16.71 -19.99 11.38
CA SER A 106 16.02 -20.76 12.39
C SER A 106 17.00 -21.68 13.15
N GLY A 107 16.95 -21.65 14.48
CA GLY A 107 17.74 -22.53 15.33
C GLY A 107 19.25 -22.21 15.40
N GLN A 108 19.72 -21.16 14.75
CA GLN A 108 21.14 -20.77 14.81
C GLN A 108 21.44 -19.99 16.11
N ALA A 109 22.04 -20.67 17.06
CA ALA A 109 22.59 -20.06 18.27
C ALA A 109 24.06 -19.66 18.01
N SER A 110 24.32 -18.44 17.59
CA SER A 110 25.66 -17.85 17.60
C SER A 110 25.75 -16.76 18.67
N ALA A 111 26.96 -16.46 19.13
CA ALA A 111 27.17 -15.49 20.21
C ALA A 111 26.64 -14.06 19.91
N SER A 112 26.48 -13.68 18.64
CA SER A 112 25.89 -12.40 18.20
C SER A 112 25.53 -12.45 16.70
N PRO A 113 24.49 -13.21 16.31
CA PRO A 113 24.12 -13.29 14.91
C PRO A 113 23.61 -11.94 14.41
N SER A 114 24.16 -11.46 13.30
CA SER A 114 23.69 -10.27 12.63
C SER A 114 23.45 -10.55 11.16
N ILE A 115 22.40 -9.94 10.62
CA ILE A 115 22.02 -10.07 9.22
C ILE A 115 22.07 -8.70 8.59
N GLN A 116 22.70 -8.59 7.42
CA GLN A 116 23.06 -7.32 6.79
C GLN A 116 22.21 -7.02 5.57
N VAL A 117 22.02 -5.74 5.32
CA VAL A 117 21.41 -5.15 4.13
C VAL A 117 22.17 -3.88 3.76
N THR A 118 22.14 -3.48 2.49
CA THR A 118 22.80 -2.24 2.05
C THR A 118 21.87 -1.04 2.21
N GLU A 119 22.46 0.15 2.42
CA GLU A 119 21.73 1.41 2.45
C GLU A 119 20.96 1.65 1.15
N GLU A 120 21.55 1.29 0.02
CA GLU A 120 20.91 1.39 -1.29
C GLU A 120 19.59 0.62 -1.35
N THR A 121 19.53 -0.60 -0.78
CA THR A 121 18.28 -1.38 -0.71
C THR A 121 17.23 -0.68 0.14
N LEU A 122 17.61 -0.08 1.28
CA LEU A 122 16.69 0.66 2.14
C LEU A 122 16.17 1.94 1.44
N SER A 123 17.06 2.70 0.82
CA SER A 123 16.75 3.91 0.06
C SER A 123 15.84 3.61 -1.14
N GLN A 124 16.14 2.54 -1.88
CA GLN A 124 15.34 2.10 -3.02
C GLN A 124 13.92 1.71 -2.57
N ALA A 125 13.79 0.93 -1.48
CA ALA A 125 12.47 0.57 -0.96
C ALA A 125 11.67 1.79 -0.48
N HIS A 126 12.35 2.78 0.11
CA HIS A 126 11.71 4.05 0.47
C HIS A 126 11.14 4.76 -0.77
N ALA A 127 11.91 4.85 -1.85
CA ALA A 127 11.52 5.52 -3.09
C ALA A 127 10.47 4.72 -3.90
N SER A 128 10.73 3.43 -4.13
CA SER A 128 9.98 2.58 -5.07
C SER A 128 9.09 1.53 -4.39
N ALA A 129 8.83 1.68 -3.10
CA ALA A 129 7.99 0.83 -2.25
C ALA A 129 8.57 -0.57 -1.95
N PHE A 130 9.34 -1.16 -2.85
CA PHE A 130 9.90 -2.49 -2.72
C PHE A 130 11.34 -2.51 -3.25
N ALA A 131 12.23 -3.23 -2.56
CA ALA A 131 13.58 -3.49 -3.06
C ALA A 131 14.02 -4.90 -2.68
N ARG A 132 14.58 -5.62 -3.63
CA ARG A 132 15.07 -6.98 -3.46
C ARG A 132 16.57 -7.02 -3.71
N TYR A 133 17.33 -7.49 -2.74
CA TYR A 133 18.78 -7.53 -2.76
C TYR A 133 19.29 -8.97 -2.54
N GLN A 134 20.15 -9.45 -3.42
CA GLN A 134 20.81 -10.73 -3.23
C GLN A 134 22.15 -10.52 -2.52
N ARG A 135 22.24 -11.08 -1.32
CA ARG A 135 23.47 -11.07 -0.52
C ARG A 135 24.54 -11.96 -1.12
N GLN A 136 25.80 -11.75 -0.74
CA GLN A 136 26.93 -12.60 -1.19
C GLN A 136 26.73 -14.08 -0.78
N THR A 137 26.00 -14.34 0.28
CA THR A 137 25.61 -15.70 0.73
C THR A 137 24.57 -16.37 -0.16
N GLY A 138 24.06 -15.68 -1.20
CA GLY A 138 22.95 -16.14 -2.03
C GLY A 138 21.56 -15.94 -1.40
N GLU A 139 21.49 -15.47 -0.17
CA GLU A 139 20.22 -15.13 0.49
C GLU A 139 19.64 -13.85 -0.10
N ILE A 140 18.32 -13.80 -0.15
CA ILE A 140 17.57 -12.64 -0.59
C ILE A 140 17.10 -11.86 0.63
N ALA A 141 17.56 -10.61 0.76
CA ALA A 141 16.99 -9.62 1.64
C ALA A 141 15.97 -8.79 0.86
N ILE A 142 14.88 -8.40 1.53
CA ILE A 142 13.79 -7.62 0.92
C ILE A 142 13.54 -6.42 1.82
N ALA A 143 13.55 -5.22 1.25
CA ALA A 143 13.09 -4.03 1.96
C ALA A 143 11.77 -3.57 1.35
N PHE A 144 10.84 -3.07 2.19
CA PHE A 144 9.52 -2.64 1.72
C PHE A 144 8.91 -1.59 2.66
N ARG A 145 8.05 -0.75 2.10
CA ARG A 145 7.30 0.25 2.87
C ARG A 145 6.18 -0.40 3.69
N PRO A 146 5.76 0.21 4.82
CA PRO A 146 4.78 -0.35 5.76
C PRO A 146 3.47 -0.81 5.13
N GLU A 147 2.94 -0.09 4.16
CA GLU A 147 1.69 -0.43 3.47
C GLU A 147 1.72 -1.76 2.70
N PHE A 148 2.90 -2.37 2.53
CA PHE A 148 3.08 -3.69 1.89
C PHE A 148 3.30 -4.83 2.87
N PHE A 149 3.10 -4.58 4.16
CA PHE A 149 3.36 -5.57 5.20
C PHE A 149 2.56 -6.87 5.00
N VAL A 150 1.28 -6.76 4.65
CA VAL A 150 0.41 -7.93 4.48
C VAL A 150 0.77 -8.69 3.21
N GLU A 151 1.03 -8.02 2.10
CA GLU A 151 1.48 -8.63 0.86
C GLU A 151 2.80 -9.39 1.06
N TYR A 152 3.73 -8.79 1.81
CA TYR A 152 4.94 -9.48 2.19
C TYR A 152 4.64 -10.72 3.06
N ALA A 153 3.83 -10.58 4.11
CA ALA A 153 3.53 -11.67 5.05
C ALA A 153 2.87 -12.89 4.36
N LEU A 154 1.99 -12.64 3.39
CA LEU A 154 1.32 -13.68 2.60
C LEU A 154 2.25 -14.34 1.57
N SER A 155 3.27 -13.61 1.10
CA SER A 155 4.11 -14.02 -0.03
C SER A 155 5.58 -14.26 0.35
N ALA A 156 5.94 -14.19 1.63
CA ALA A 156 7.34 -14.23 2.10
C ALA A 156 8.14 -15.42 1.52
N LYS A 157 7.56 -16.62 1.53
CA LYS A 157 8.21 -17.82 0.98
C LYS A 157 8.54 -17.69 -0.51
N THR A 158 7.65 -17.09 -1.30
CA THR A 158 7.87 -16.87 -2.73
C THR A 158 8.88 -15.75 -2.96
N LEU A 159 8.77 -14.67 -2.21
CA LEU A 159 9.60 -13.47 -2.35
C LEU A 159 11.09 -13.74 -2.06
N HIS A 160 11.40 -14.68 -1.16
CA HIS A 160 12.78 -15.06 -0.84
C HIS A 160 13.39 -16.11 -1.79
N GLN A 161 12.68 -16.54 -2.84
CA GLN A 161 13.24 -17.45 -3.83
C GLN A 161 14.39 -16.80 -4.61
N GLY A 162 15.49 -17.56 -4.77
CA GLY A 162 16.66 -17.17 -5.56
C GLY A 162 16.77 -17.93 -6.89
N GLY A 163 17.93 -17.88 -7.52
CA GLY A 163 18.23 -18.61 -8.76
C GLY A 163 17.27 -18.23 -9.90
N ALA A 164 16.59 -19.20 -10.49
CA ALA A 164 15.66 -18.99 -11.63
C ALA A 164 14.51 -17.99 -11.34
N ALA A 165 14.15 -17.79 -10.07
CA ALA A 165 13.13 -16.82 -9.69
C ALA A 165 13.64 -15.36 -9.68
N ALA A 166 14.94 -15.15 -9.74
CA ALA A 166 15.55 -13.81 -9.60
C ALA A 166 15.07 -12.83 -10.69
N ARG A 167 14.88 -13.31 -11.92
CA ARG A 167 14.41 -12.51 -13.05
C ARG A 167 12.97 -12.02 -12.81
N ASP A 168 12.06 -12.93 -12.49
CA ASP A 168 10.65 -12.64 -12.32
C ASP A 168 10.42 -11.70 -11.12
N LEU A 169 11.03 -12.03 -9.97
CA LEU A 169 10.91 -11.24 -8.75
C LEU A 169 11.74 -9.95 -8.77
N GLY A 170 12.71 -9.85 -9.69
CA GLY A 170 13.49 -8.62 -9.93
C GLY A 170 12.62 -7.46 -10.43
N LEU A 171 11.45 -7.73 -11.02
CA LEU A 171 10.47 -6.71 -11.42
C LEU A 171 10.00 -5.86 -10.25
N LEU A 172 10.03 -6.40 -9.03
CA LEU A 172 9.64 -5.67 -7.82
C LEU A 172 10.59 -4.51 -7.46
N ASN A 173 11.78 -4.46 -8.05
CA ASN A 173 12.71 -3.36 -7.83
C ASN A 173 12.37 -2.09 -8.63
N ASP A 174 11.44 -2.19 -9.59
CA ASP A 174 11.00 -1.07 -10.43
C ASP A 174 9.52 -1.27 -10.81
N LEU A 175 8.64 -1.05 -9.84
CA LEU A 175 7.21 -1.30 -9.98
C LEU A 175 6.54 -0.38 -11.01
N ASP A 176 7.10 0.80 -11.28
CA ASP A 176 6.61 1.71 -12.31
C ASP A 176 6.76 1.15 -13.71
N SER A 177 7.81 0.35 -13.95
CA SER A 177 8.10 -0.24 -15.26
C SER A 177 7.34 -1.55 -15.54
N VAL A 178 6.61 -2.09 -14.56
CA VAL A 178 5.89 -3.37 -14.73
C VAL A 178 4.67 -3.17 -15.62
N THR A 179 4.68 -3.79 -16.80
CA THR A 179 3.55 -3.82 -17.73
C THR A 179 2.84 -5.17 -17.69
N ASP A 180 1.60 -5.22 -18.19
CA ASP A 180 0.84 -6.46 -18.23
C ASP A 180 1.55 -7.52 -19.08
N ALA A 181 2.18 -7.14 -20.19
CA ALA A 181 3.01 -8.03 -20.99
C ALA A 181 4.18 -8.64 -20.22
N ARG A 182 4.82 -7.85 -19.31
CA ARG A 182 5.86 -8.38 -18.42
C ARG A 182 5.29 -9.35 -17.39
N LEU A 183 4.12 -9.08 -16.83
CA LEU A 183 3.43 -9.99 -15.90
C LEU A 183 3.06 -11.31 -16.59
N GLU A 184 2.54 -11.26 -17.81
CA GLU A 184 2.18 -12.43 -18.61
C GLU A 184 3.40 -13.27 -19.01
N SER A 185 4.58 -12.67 -19.11
CA SER A 185 5.83 -13.37 -19.41
C SER A 185 6.34 -14.25 -18.25
N ILE A 186 5.79 -14.10 -17.05
CA ILE A 186 6.16 -14.92 -15.87
C ILE A 186 5.47 -16.28 -15.98
N SER A 187 6.24 -17.32 -16.30
CA SER A 187 5.70 -18.67 -16.49
C SER A 187 5.25 -19.37 -15.18
N ASN A 188 5.80 -18.98 -14.03
CA ASN A 188 5.42 -19.55 -12.74
C ASN A 188 4.23 -18.81 -12.14
N THR A 189 3.09 -19.48 -12.07
CA THR A 189 1.80 -18.89 -11.62
C THR A 189 1.88 -18.26 -10.21
N ALA A 190 2.59 -18.89 -9.28
CA ALA A 190 2.70 -18.35 -7.92
C ALA A 190 3.51 -17.03 -7.92
N ARG A 191 4.60 -16.95 -8.68
CA ARG A 191 5.40 -15.73 -8.80
C ARG A 191 4.65 -14.64 -9.56
N GLN A 192 3.97 -15.01 -10.64
CA GLN A 192 3.12 -14.09 -11.41
C GLN A 192 2.05 -13.46 -10.52
N LEU A 193 1.37 -14.27 -9.70
CA LEU A 193 0.35 -13.79 -8.76
C LEU A 193 0.95 -12.79 -7.76
N VAL A 194 2.09 -13.10 -7.15
CA VAL A 194 2.75 -12.23 -6.17
C VAL A 194 3.16 -10.89 -6.80
N VAL A 195 3.84 -10.93 -7.95
CA VAL A 195 4.26 -9.70 -8.64
C VAL A 195 3.05 -8.86 -9.05
N SER A 196 2.01 -9.50 -9.59
CA SER A 196 0.77 -8.82 -10.00
C SER A 196 0.06 -8.15 -8.81
N GLN A 197 -0.06 -8.84 -7.67
CA GLN A 197 -0.71 -8.29 -6.47
C GLN A 197 0.05 -7.08 -5.91
N ILE A 198 1.38 -7.18 -5.79
CA ILE A 198 2.22 -6.09 -5.31
C ILE A 198 2.18 -4.90 -6.28
N THR A 199 2.27 -5.15 -7.60
CA THR A 199 2.20 -4.09 -8.62
C THR A 199 0.84 -3.38 -8.59
N ARG A 200 -0.26 -4.12 -8.49
CA ARG A 200 -1.60 -3.54 -8.39
C ARG A 200 -1.74 -2.65 -7.16
N LYS A 201 -1.28 -3.14 -6.01
CA LYS A 201 -1.30 -2.36 -4.77
C LYS A 201 -0.44 -1.10 -4.87
N TYR A 202 0.74 -1.21 -5.47
CA TYR A 202 1.63 -0.07 -5.69
C TYR A 202 0.96 1.00 -6.54
N ARG A 203 0.36 0.63 -7.68
CA ARG A 203 -0.35 1.56 -8.56
C ARG A 203 -1.51 2.25 -7.84
N ALA A 204 -2.31 1.50 -7.09
CA ALA A 204 -3.43 2.06 -6.32
C ALA A 204 -2.94 3.05 -5.24
N TYR A 205 -1.86 2.72 -4.54
CA TYR A 205 -1.27 3.59 -3.51
C TYR A 205 -0.66 4.85 -4.13
N ASP A 206 0.09 4.70 -5.22
CA ASP A 206 0.71 5.81 -5.94
C ASP A 206 -0.35 6.75 -6.51
N PHE A 207 -1.34 6.23 -7.23
CA PHE A 207 -2.49 7.01 -7.72
C PHE A 207 -3.16 7.78 -6.58
N ARG A 208 -3.48 7.11 -5.48
CA ARG A 208 -4.09 7.74 -4.31
C ARG A 208 -3.23 8.86 -3.76
N SER A 209 -1.93 8.63 -3.61
CA SER A 209 -0.98 9.62 -3.08
C SER A 209 -0.90 10.86 -3.96
N ARG A 210 -0.78 10.68 -5.28
CA ARG A 210 -0.71 11.78 -6.26
C ARG A 210 -2.01 12.58 -6.29
N VAL A 211 -3.16 11.91 -6.34
CA VAL A 211 -4.46 12.60 -6.35
C VAL A 211 -4.67 13.37 -5.05
N LEU A 212 -4.47 12.75 -3.88
CA LEU A 212 -4.64 13.46 -2.61
C LEU A 212 -3.67 14.63 -2.47
N GLY A 213 -2.42 14.46 -2.88
CA GLY A 213 -1.42 15.54 -2.90
C GLY A 213 -1.85 16.73 -3.78
N ALA A 214 -2.32 16.43 -5.00
CA ALA A 214 -2.79 17.44 -5.95
C ALA A 214 -3.95 18.30 -5.39
N TYR A 215 -4.84 17.70 -4.60
CA TYR A 215 -5.96 18.40 -3.96
C TYR A 215 -5.65 18.90 -2.53
N GLY A 216 -4.40 18.81 -2.06
CA GLY A 216 -4.02 19.22 -0.70
C GLY A 216 -4.84 18.47 0.37
N HIS A 217 -5.19 17.21 0.12
CA HIS A 217 -6.02 16.35 0.97
C HIS A 217 -7.43 16.89 1.26
N HIS A 218 -7.97 17.78 0.40
CA HIS A 218 -9.34 18.28 0.53
C HIS A 218 -10.30 17.55 -0.39
N CYS A 219 -11.51 17.33 0.09
CA CYS A 219 -12.60 16.85 -0.76
C CYS A 219 -12.95 17.91 -1.83
N ALA A 220 -12.88 17.54 -3.09
CA ALA A 220 -13.19 18.44 -4.22
C ALA A 220 -14.62 18.99 -4.18
N PHE A 221 -15.58 18.24 -3.60
CA PHE A 221 -16.99 18.61 -3.58
C PHE A 221 -17.39 19.48 -2.38
N CYS A 222 -16.79 19.30 -1.21
CA CYS A 222 -17.17 20.06 -0.01
C CYS A 222 -16.02 20.73 0.73
N GLY A 223 -14.77 20.42 0.42
CA GLY A 223 -13.60 21.00 1.07
C GLY A 223 -13.18 20.36 2.41
N VAL A 224 -13.87 19.32 2.89
CA VAL A 224 -13.47 18.66 4.14
C VAL A 224 -12.15 17.94 3.99
N GLN A 225 -11.33 17.91 5.04
CA GLN A 225 -10.11 17.09 5.18
C GLN A 225 -10.34 15.92 6.16
N LEU A 226 -9.96 16.08 7.41
CA LEU A 226 -10.19 15.21 8.57
C LEU A 226 -9.75 13.74 8.35
N ASN A 227 -8.77 13.48 7.47
CA ASN A 227 -8.37 12.12 7.06
C ASN A 227 -9.53 11.24 6.55
N LEU A 228 -10.61 11.86 6.05
CA LEU A 228 -11.79 11.22 5.50
C LEU A 228 -11.81 11.22 3.97
N VAL A 229 -10.75 11.73 3.34
CA VAL A 229 -10.66 11.92 1.89
C VAL A 229 -9.91 10.76 1.25
N ASP A 230 -10.41 10.32 0.11
CA ASP A 230 -9.80 9.27 -0.71
C ASP A 230 -9.77 9.67 -2.19
N ALA A 231 -8.96 8.98 -2.98
CA ALA A 231 -8.91 9.18 -4.43
C ALA A 231 -10.00 8.34 -5.12
N ALA A 232 -10.83 8.98 -5.92
CA ALA A 232 -11.80 8.33 -6.78
C ALA A 232 -11.34 8.42 -8.24
N HIS A 233 -11.45 7.32 -8.99
CA HIS A 233 -11.27 7.35 -10.44
C HIS A 233 -12.48 8.01 -11.10
N ILE A 234 -12.24 8.95 -12.02
CA ILE A 234 -13.28 9.60 -12.80
C ILE A 234 -13.90 8.58 -13.75
N ILE A 235 -13.10 7.95 -14.60
CA ILE A 235 -13.51 6.75 -15.35
C ILE A 235 -13.38 5.57 -14.40
N PRO A 236 -14.43 4.77 -14.15
CA PRO A 236 -14.37 3.62 -13.26
C PRO A 236 -13.26 2.65 -13.64
N VAL A 237 -12.54 2.10 -12.65
CA VAL A 237 -11.42 1.14 -12.85
C VAL A 237 -11.85 -0.10 -13.66
N ALA A 238 -13.13 -0.46 -13.65
CA ALA A 238 -13.67 -1.58 -14.42
C ALA A 238 -13.76 -1.32 -15.93
N ASP A 239 -13.58 -0.08 -16.39
CA ASP A 239 -13.59 0.28 -17.82
C ASP A 239 -12.17 0.22 -18.37
N ASP A 240 -11.98 -0.42 -19.52
CA ASP A 240 -10.67 -0.60 -20.17
C ASP A 240 -9.98 0.73 -20.55
N SER A 241 -10.73 1.83 -20.62
CA SER A 241 -10.19 3.17 -20.88
C SER A 241 -9.74 3.90 -19.60
N SER A 242 -9.90 3.29 -18.43
CA SER A 242 -9.44 3.87 -17.17
C SER A 242 -7.91 3.87 -17.09
N THR A 243 -7.35 4.94 -16.54
CA THR A 243 -5.91 5.09 -16.30
C THR A 243 -5.64 5.52 -14.88
N ASP A 244 -4.43 5.25 -14.38
CA ASP A 244 -3.96 5.74 -13.08
C ASP A 244 -3.30 7.13 -13.17
N GLU A 245 -3.55 7.90 -14.23
CA GLU A 245 -3.11 9.29 -14.32
C GLU A 245 -3.82 10.16 -13.28
N THR A 246 -3.09 11.14 -12.71
CA THR A 246 -3.68 12.07 -11.73
C THR A 246 -4.88 12.80 -12.30
N ALA A 247 -4.86 13.11 -13.60
CA ALA A 247 -5.96 13.76 -14.31
C ALA A 247 -7.24 12.88 -14.46
N ASN A 248 -7.15 11.55 -14.22
CA ASN A 248 -8.30 10.64 -14.08
C ASN A 248 -8.72 10.48 -12.62
N GLY A 249 -8.23 11.30 -11.71
CA GLY A 249 -8.48 11.25 -10.28
C GLY A 249 -9.18 12.47 -9.74
N ILE A 250 -10.02 12.26 -8.73
CA ILE A 250 -10.66 13.31 -7.95
C ILE A 250 -10.65 12.95 -6.46
N ALA A 251 -10.23 13.89 -5.60
CA ALA A 251 -10.20 13.66 -4.15
C ALA A 251 -11.59 13.87 -3.54
N LEU A 252 -12.18 12.85 -2.94
CA LEU A 252 -13.53 12.89 -2.38
C LEU A 252 -13.57 12.34 -0.96
N CYS A 253 -14.32 12.98 -0.05
CA CYS A 253 -14.59 12.38 1.24
C CYS A 253 -15.48 11.13 1.09
N LYS A 254 -15.48 10.25 2.08
CA LYS A 254 -16.19 8.96 2.01
C LYS A 254 -17.67 9.09 1.60
N LEU A 255 -18.36 10.14 2.05
CA LEU A 255 -19.74 10.40 1.66
C LEU A 255 -19.87 10.73 0.16
N HIS A 256 -19.06 11.68 -0.33
CA HIS A 256 -19.12 12.11 -1.72
C HIS A 256 -18.53 11.09 -2.68
N HIS A 257 -17.54 10.30 -2.24
CA HIS A 257 -17.01 9.17 -3.01
C HIS A 257 -18.12 8.13 -3.26
N ALA A 258 -18.81 7.70 -2.19
CA ALA A 258 -19.91 6.77 -2.33
C ALA A 258 -21.06 7.31 -3.20
N ALA A 259 -21.37 8.61 -3.13
CA ALA A 259 -22.40 9.24 -3.96
C ALA A 259 -21.96 9.31 -5.45
N PHE A 260 -20.68 9.58 -5.70
CA PHE A 260 -20.10 9.62 -7.04
C PHE A 260 -20.09 8.23 -7.69
N ASP A 261 -19.66 7.20 -6.95
CA ASP A 261 -19.65 5.81 -7.46
C ASP A 261 -21.04 5.26 -7.74
N ARG A 262 -22.06 5.74 -7.03
CA ARG A 262 -23.47 5.35 -7.23
C ARG A 262 -24.21 6.22 -8.24
N ASN A 263 -23.51 7.06 -8.99
CA ASN A 263 -24.11 8.00 -9.95
C ASN A 263 -25.12 8.99 -9.36
N LEU A 264 -25.12 9.22 -8.05
CA LEU A 264 -25.93 10.29 -7.45
C LEU A 264 -25.30 11.66 -7.70
N LEU A 265 -23.96 11.72 -7.85
CA LEU A 265 -23.20 12.91 -8.20
C LEU A 265 -22.38 12.70 -9.46
N SER A 266 -22.23 13.77 -10.23
CA SER A 266 -21.29 13.85 -11.37
C SER A 266 -20.65 15.24 -11.43
N VAL A 267 -19.71 15.38 -12.36
CA VAL A 267 -19.06 16.64 -12.72
C VAL A 267 -19.22 16.84 -14.21
N ASP A 268 -19.53 18.06 -14.66
CA ASP A 268 -19.53 18.40 -16.08
C ASP A 268 -18.15 18.88 -16.56
N GLU A 269 -18.01 19.10 -17.85
CA GLU A 269 -16.77 19.53 -18.47
C GLU A 269 -16.33 20.97 -18.06
N ASP A 270 -17.25 21.74 -17.43
CA ASP A 270 -16.98 23.04 -16.82
C ASP A 270 -16.70 22.93 -15.32
N TYR A 271 -16.50 21.69 -14.83
CA TYR A 271 -16.23 21.35 -13.44
C TYR A 271 -17.38 21.65 -12.46
N LYS A 272 -18.62 21.85 -12.95
CA LYS A 272 -19.79 22.03 -12.10
C LYS A 272 -20.24 20.69 -11.54
N ILE A 273 -20.67 20.71 -10.28
CA ILE A 273 -21.19 19.53 -9.59
C ILE A 273 -22.66 19.38 -9.89
N GLU A 274 -23.06 18.21 -10.38
CA GLU A 274 -24.45 17.88 -10.70
C GLU A 274 -24.97 16.76 -9.80
N ILE A 275 -26.24 16.84 -9.41
CA ILE A 275 -26.96 15.76 -8.73
C ILE A 275 -27.93 15.14 -9.74
N SER A 276 -27.87 13.83 -9.87
CA SER A 276 -28.73 13.07 -10.80
C SER A 276 -30.21 13.21 -10.44
N GLY A 277 -30.99 13.71 -11.40
CA GLY A 277 -32.44 13.73 -11.31
C GLY A 277 -33.01 12.32 -11.29
N SER A 278 -32.54 11.44 -12.18
CA SER A 278 -33.02 10.07 -12.30
C SER A 278 -32.74 9.21 -11.05
N GLU A 279 -31.54 9.31 -10.46
CA GLU A 279 -31.23 8.60 -9.20
C GLU A 279 -32.02 9.19 -8.01
N SER A 280 -32.22 10.51 -7.99
CA SER A 280 -33.07 11.16 -6.97
C SER A 280 -34.51 10.69 -7.04
N GLU A 281 -35.06 10.47 -8.23
CA GLU A 281 -36.41 9.93 -8.42
C GLU A 281 -36.54 8.47 -7.99
N LYS A 282 -35.55 7.63 -8.31
CA LYS A 282 -35.49 6.24 -7.82
C LYS A 282 -35.46 6.21 -6.29
N LEU A 283 -34.60 7.01 -5.67
CA LEU A 283 -34.51 7.10 -4.21
C LEU A 283 -35.83 7.59 -3.59
N ARG A 284 -36.54 8.51 -4.26
CA ARG A 284 -37.87 8.97 -3.83
C ARG A 284 -38.91 7.85 -3.87
N ALA A 285 -38.91 7.09 -4.98
CA ALA A 285 -39.82 5.95 -5.11
C ALA A 285 -39.58 4.86 -4.08
N GLU A 286 -38.32 4.70 -3.64
CA GLU A 286 -37.92 3.76 -2.58
C GLU A 286 -38.12 4.31 -1.15
N GLY A 287 -38.54 5.55 -0.98
CA GLY A 287 -38.65 6.20 0.35
C GLY A 287 -37.28 6.47 1.00
N ARG A 288 -36.23 6.67 0.21
CA ARG A 288 -34.83 6.84 0.67
C ARG A 288 -34.21 8.19 0.31
N LEU A 289 -35.01 9.18 -0.03
CA LEU A 289 -34.52 10.52 -0.43
C LEU A 289 -34.32 11.48 0.76
N ASP A 290 -34.63 11.06 1.98
CA ASP A 290 -34.46 11.89 3.17
C ASP A 290 -33.01 12.36 3.32
N GLY A 291 -32.84 13.63 3.75
CA GLY A 291 -31.53 14.24 3.92
C GLY A 291 -30.95 14.89 2.66
N ILE A 292 -31.59 14.79 1.48
CA ILE A 292 -31.07 15.37 0.23
C ILE A 292 -30.84 16.89 0.31
N SER A 293 -31.66 17.62 1.08
CA SER A 293 -31.48 19.07 1.26
C SER A 293 -30.21 19.40 2.06
N ALA A 294 -29.93 18.65 3.12
CA ALA A 294 -28.69 18.78 3.89
C ALA A 294 -27.47 18.35 3.07
N PHE A 295 -27.59 17.29 2.28
CA PHE A 295 -26.55 16.83 1.37
C PHE A 295 -26.19 17.91 0.33
N ARG A 296 -27.20 18.51 -0.33
CA ARG A 296 -27.00 19.60 -1.30
C ARG A 296 -26.33 20.83 -0.69
N LYS A 297 -26.71 21.20 0.53
CA LYS A 297 -26.17 22.37 1.24
C LYS A 297 -24.66 22.28 1.47
N ASN A 298 -24.11 21.07 1.57
CA ASN A 298 -22.70 20.81 1.80
C ASN A 298 -21.87 20.73 0.50
N LEU A 299 -22.53 20.74 -0.68
CA LEU A 299 -21.83 20.76 -1.97
C LEU A 299 -21.47 22.18 -2.37
N LYS A 300 -20.33 22.32 -3.01
CA LYS A 300 -19.97 23.52 -3.78
C LYS A 300 -20.70 23.53 -5.13
N THR A 301 -20.74 24.66 -5.80
CA THR A 301 -21.31 24.76 -7.15
C THR A 301 -20.42 24.13 -8.21
N ALA A 302 -19.11 24.21 -8.02
CA ALA A 302 -18.09 23.58 -8.83
C ALA A 302 -17.03 22.92 -7.94
N ILE A 303 -16.29 21.96 -8.46
CA ILE A 303 -15.25 21.27 -7.71
C ILE A 303 -14.11 22.23 -7.34
N LEU A 304 -13.48 21.99 -6.19
CA LEU A 304 -12.17 22.53 -5.94
C LEU A 304 -11.18 21.84 -6.90
N LEU A 305 -10.44 22.64 -7.64
CA LEU A 305 -9.42 22.14 -8.56
C LEU A 305 -8.08 21.96 -7.86
N PRO A 306 -7.21 21.05 -8.34
CA PRO A 306 -5.83 20.95 -7.91
C PRO A 306 -5.07 22.26 -7.98
N HIS A 307 -3.97 22.36 -7.23
CA HIS A 307 -3.10 23.55 -7.29
C HIS A 307 -2.42 23.72 -8.65
N ASP A 308 -1.94 22.59 -9.22
CA ASP A 308 -1.28 22.57 -10.52
C ASP A 308 -2.28 22.23 -11.62
N ARG A 309 -2.27 23.04 -12.71
CA ARG A 309 -3.14 22.79 -13.86
C ARG A 309 -2.88 21.46 -14.57
N ARG A 310 -1.68 20.91 -14.44
CA ARG A 310 -1.32 19.60 -15.00
C ARG A 310 -2.11 18.46 -14.35
N ASP A 311 -2.53 18.66 -13.11
CA ASP A 311 -3.28 17.68 -12.31
C ASP A 311 -4.80 17.87 -12.40
N TYR A 312 -5.28 18.84 -13.19
CA TYR A 312 -6.72 19.07 -13.35
C TYR A 312 -7.38 17.83 -13.95
N PRO A 313 -8.59 17.47 -13.46
CA PRO A 313 -9.41 16.46 -14.12
C PRO A 313 -9.51 16.72 -15.62
N ALA A 314 -9.09 15.76 -16.43
CA ALA A 314 -9.15 15.93 -17.86
C ALA A 314 -10.62 15.95 -18.34
N ARG A 315 -11.01 16.98 -19.11
CA ARG A 315 -12.37 17.09 -19.64
C ARG A 315 -12.77 15.87 -20.47
N THR A 316 -11.82 15.27 -21.17
CA THR A 316 -12.01 14.02 -21.91
C THR A 316 -12.35 12.85 -21.00
N TYR A 317 -11.73 12.74 -19.82
CA TYR A 317 -12.06 11.72 -18.83
C TYR A 317 -13.43 11.97 -18.21
N ILE A 318 -13.79 13.23 -17.91
CA ILE A 318 -15.12 13.58 -17.41
C ILE A 318 -16.19 13.21 -18.43
N ALA A 319 -16.04 13.61 -19.71
CA ALA A 319 -16.97 13.29 -20.77
C ALA A 319 -17.12 11.77 -20.95
N LYS A 320 -16.00 11.04 -20.97
CA LYS A 320 -15.99 9.58 -21.08
C LYS A 320 -16.68 8.91 -19.89
N ALA A 321 -16.41 9.36 -18.67
CA ALA A 321 -17.02 8.81 -17.46
C ALA A 321 -18.54 8.99 -17.47
N ARG A 322 -19.05 10.13 -17.92
CA ARG A 322 -20.50 10.37 -18.08
C ARG A 322 -21.13 9.39 -19.07
N GLN A 323 -20.44 9.07 -20.16
CA GLN A 323 -20.89 8.05 -21.13
C GLN A 323 -20.90 6.65 -20.52
N VAL A 324 -19.79 6.22 -19.91
CA VAL A 324 -19.63 4.90 -19.27
C VAL A 324 -20.68 4.70 -18.18
N ARG A 325 -20.88 5.71 -17.34
CA ARG A 325 -21.86 5.70 -16.23
C ARG A 325 -23.30 5.92 -16.71
N LYS A 326 -23.55 6.12 -18.02
CA LYS A 326 -24.86 6.43 -18.61
C LYS A 326 -25.54 7.61 -17.88
N TRP A 327 -24.77 8.64 -17.60
CA TRP A 327 -25.25 9.81 -16.88
C TRP A 327 -26.34 10.51 -17.68
N MET A 328 -27.53 10.58 -17.08
CA MET A 328 -28.64 11.42 -17.53
C MET A 328 -28.86 12.46 -16.44
N GLY A 329 -28.56 13.71 -16.75
CA GLY A 329 -28.59 14.86 -15.85
C GLY A 329 -29.94 15.09 -15.16
#